data_97b964e25c05535ce1bca896c1f93c71
#
_entry.id   97b964e25c05535ce1bca896c1f93c71
#
_cell.length_a   1.000
_cell.length_b   1.000
_cell.length_c   1.000
_cell.angle_alpha   90.00
_cell.angle_beta   90.00
_cell.angle_gamma   90.00
#
_symmetry.space_group_name_H-M   'P 1'
#
loop_
_entity.id
_entity.type
_entity.pdbx_description
1 polymer ?
#
loop_
_entity_poly.entity_id
_entity_poly.type
_entity_poly.pdbx_seq_one_letter_code
_entity_poly.pdbx_strand_id
1 'polypeptide(L)' 'MKTENELVHIYSSGHPYTVELIRHMLTDHNIRSFMINKQDSAYKFGEIELFVHRDHVIRAKKLIREFEEH' A
#
# COMPACT_ATOMS: atom_id res chain seq x y z
N MET A 1 3.00 -13.10 20.52
CA MET A 1 3.03 -12.79 19.99
C MET A 1 3.09 -12.18 19.10
N LYS A 2 3.17 -11.87 18.67
CA LYS A 2 3.55 -11.38 18.01
C LYS A 2 3.31 -10.33 17.15
N THR A 3 3.84 -9.50 17.07
CA THR A 3 3.87 -8.22 16.37
C THR A 3 4.18 -8.35 14.90
N GLU A 4 4.61 -9.48 14.49
CA GLU A 4 4.91 -9.67 13.08
C GLU A 4 3.68 -9.52 12.20
N ASN A 5 2.50 -9.54 12.81
CA ASN A 5 1.27 -9.41 12.03
C ASN A 5 0.64 -8.03 12.15
N GLU A 6 1.38 -7.07 12.64
CA GLU A 6 0.83 -5.74 12.81
C GLU A 6 1.00 -4.95 11.52
N LEU A 7 0.09 -5.15 10.63
CA LEU A 7 0.06 -4.43 9.38
C LEU A 7 -0.90 -3.27 9.48
N VAL A 8 -0.50 -2.14 8.92
CA VAL A 8 -1.29 -0.91 8.98
C VAL A 8 -1.63 -0.48 7.57
N HIS A 9 -2.89 -0.16 7.38
CA HIS A 9 -3.37 0.34 6.10
C HIS A 9 -2.79 1.73 5.85
N ILE A 10 -2.19 1.94 4.69
CA ILE A 10 -1.56 3.22 4.37
C ILE A 10 -2.05 3.84 3.09
N TYR A 11 -2.68 3.07 2.21
CA TYR A 11 -3.11 3.60 0.93
C TYR A 11 -4.15 2.68 0.32
N SER A 12 -5.05 3.27 -0.45
CA SER A 12 -5.98 2.47 -1.22
C SER A 12 -6.35 3.24 -2.48
N SER A 13 -6.71 2.50 -3.51
CA SER A 13 -7.08 3.09 -4.79
C SER A 13 -7.86 2.06 -5.59
N GLY A 14 -8.77 2.56 -6.42
CA GLY A 14 -9.46 1.69 -7.37
C GLY A 14 -8.66 1.41 -8.62
N HIS A 15 -7.46 1.95 -8.73
CA HIS A 15 -6.63 1.81 -9.91
C HIS A 15 -5.45 0.88 -9.61
N PRO A 16 -5.49 -0.36 -10.11
CA PRO A 16 -4.42 -1.32 -9.81
C PRO A 16 -3.04 -0.83 -10.19
N TYR A 17 -2.94 -0.14 -11.31
CA TYR A 17 -1.64 0.33 -11.78
C TYR A 17 -1.01 1.30 -10.76
N THR A 18 -1.81 2.21 -10.21
CA THR A 18 -1.31 3.16 -9.23
C THR A 18 -0.79 2.46 -7.99
N VAL A 19 -1.55 1.47 -7.51
CA VAL A 19 -1.14 0.73 -6.32
C VAL A 19 0.17 0.00 -6.57
N GLU A 20 0.31 -0.60 -7.74
CA GLU A 20 1.55 -1.31 -8.06
C GLU A 20 2.74 -0.37 -8.15
N LEU A 21 2.55 0.82 -8.70
CA LEU A 21 3.63 1.80 -8.75
C LEU A 21 4.09 2.17 -7.35
N ILE A 22 3.14 2.40 -6.45
CA ILE A 22 3.48 2.76 -5.08
C ILE A 22 4.17 1.60 -4.39
N ARG A 23 3.70 0.38 -4.62
CA ARG A 23 4.32 -0.78 -4.01
C ARG A 23 5.77 -0.93 -4.46
N HIS A 24 6.02 -0.72 -5.75
CA HIS A 24 7.38 -0.78 -6.27
C HIS A 24 8.26 0.31 -5.66
N MET A 25 7.71 1.50 -5.53
CA MET A 25 8.44 2.60 -4.93
C MET A 25 8.84 2.30 -3.50
N LEU A 26 7.91 1.72 -2.73
CA LEU A 26 8.20 1.35 -1.35
C LEU A 26 9.27 0.27 -1.29
N THR A 27 9.19 -0.71 -2.18
CA THR A 27 10.20 -1.77 -2.23
C THR A 27 11.58 -1.19 -2.52
N ASP A 28 11.65 -0.20 -3.39
CA ASP A 28 12.92 0.45 -3.71
C ASP A 28 13.52 1.15 -2.51
N HIS A 29 12.70 1.46 -1.52
CA HIS A 29 13.17 2.09 -0.28
C HIS A 29 13.25 1.10 0.86
N ASN A 30 13.28 -0.19 0.53
CA ASN A 30 13.40 -1.26 1.51
C ASN A 30 12.23 -1.34 2.46
N ILE A 31 11.05 -0.95 1.99
CA ILE A 31 9.83 -1.08 2.76
C ILE A 31 8.98 -2.16 2.10
N ARG A 32 8.76 -3.25 2.84
CA ARG A 32 7.91 -4.31 2.36
C ARG A 32 6.45 -3.90 2.49
N SER A 33 5.69 -4.07 1.45
CA SER A 33 4.28 -3.75 1.47
C SER A 33 3.45 -4.97 1.07
N PHE A 34 2.19 -4.96 1.49
CA PHE A 34 1.28 -6.07 1.26
C PHE A 34 0.01 -5.52 0.65
N MET A 35 -0.44 -6.16 -0.40
CA MET A 35 -1.57 -5.66 -1.17
C MET A 35 -2.74 -6.61 -1.02
N ILE A 36 -3.91 -6.04 -0.72
CA ILE A 36 -5.14 -6.81 -0.67
C ILE A 36 -6.09 -6.22 -1.70
N ASN A 37 -6.47 -7.05 -2.66
CA ASN A 37 -7.37 -6.62 -3.72
C ASN A 37 -8.80 -6.94 -3.31
N LYS A 38 -9.57 -5.90 -3.07
CA LYS A 38 -10.97 -6.04 -2.67
C LYS A 38 -11.93 -5.73 -3.81
N GLN A 39 -11.42 -5.62 -5.02
CA GLN A 39 -12.29 -5.34 -6.16
C GLN A 39 -13.10 -6.57 -6.54
N ASP A 40 -14.37 -6.35 -6.84
CA ASP A 40 -15.23 -7.39 -7.37
C ASP A 40 -14.86 -7.57 -8.83
N SER A 41 -14.48 -8.79 -9.21
CA SER A 41 -14.01 -9.03 -10.56
C SER A 41 -15.11 -8.82 -11.59
N ALA A 42 -16.37 -8.99 -11.22
CA ALA A 42 -17.48 -8.81 -12.16
C ALA A 42 -17.80 -7.34 -12.42
N TYR A 43 -17.72 -6.54 -11.37
CA TYR A 43 -18.15 -5.14 -11.47
C TYR A 43 -17.01 -4.14 -11.35
N LYS A 44 -15.84 -4.60 -10.94
CA LYS A 44 -14.70 -3.71 -10.74
C LYS A 44 -14.95 -2.68 -9.66
N PHE A 45 -15.81 -3.01 -8.71
CA PHE A 45 -16.03 -2.18 -7.53
C PHE A 45 -15.03 -2.53 -6.46
N GLY A 46 -14.84 -1.55 -5.57
CA GLY A 46 -13.97 -1.76 -4.43
C GLY A 46 -12.59 -1.21 -4.72
N GLU A 47 -11.75 -1.31 -3.73
CA GLU A 47 -10.41 -0.76 -3.80
C GLU A 47 -9.37 -1.80 -3.48
N ILE A 48 -8.17 -1.53 -3.97
CA ILE A 48 -7.01 -2.32 -3.64
C ILE A 48 -6.31 -1.61 -2.50
N GLU A 49 -6.10 -2.32 -1.40
CA GLU A 49 -5.55 -1.73 -0.20
C GLU A 49 -4.10 -2.14 -0.03
N LEU A 50 -3.30 -1.20 0.45
CA LEU A 50 -1.87 -1.41 0.64
C LEU A 50 -1.54 -1.26 2.11
N PHE A 51 -0.77 -2.21 2.63
CA PHE A 51 -0.41 -2.27 4.04
C PHE A 51 1.09 -2.37 4.20
N VAL A 52 1.60 -1.82 5.29
CA VAL A 52 2.99 -2.02 5.66
C VAL A 52 3.05 -2.35 7.14
N HIS A 53 4.17 -2.89 7.59
CA HIS A 53 4.38 -3.12 9.00
C HIS A 53 4.38 -1.78 9.73
N ARG A 54 3.84 -1.78 10.94
CA ARG A 54 3.66 -0.52 11.68
C ARG A 54 4.96 0.25 11.84
N ASP A 55 6.10 -0.44 11.87
CA ASP A 55 7.38 0.22 12.04
C ASP A 55 7.74 1.11 10.86
N HIS A 56 7.06 0.92 9.73
CA HIS A 56 7.38 1.66 8.51
C HIS A 56 6.29 2.65 8.10
N VAL A 57 5.26 2.82 8.94
CA VAL A 57 4.10 3.61 8.56
C VAL A 57 4.46 5.05 8.24
N ILE A 58 5.20 5.69 9.13
CA ILE A 58 5.51 7.11 8.96
C ILE A 58 6.32 7.32 7.70
N ARG A 59 7.34 6.49 7.51
CA ARG A 59 8.20 6.60 6.34
C ARG A 59 7.43 6.31 5.06
N ALA A 60 6.59 5.28 5.09
CA ALA A 60 5.82 4.92 3.91
C ALA A 60 4.85 6.02 3.52
N LYS A 61 4.17 6.60 4.50
CA LYS A 61 3.22 7.68 4.21
C LYS A 61 3.91 8.90 3.64
N LYS A 62 5.11 9.20 4.13
CA LYS A 62 5.87 10.32 3.59
C LYS A 62 6.23 10.07 2.13
N LEU A 63 6.69 8.87 1.83
CA LEU A 63 7.06 8.53 0.46
C LEU A 63 5.85 8.57 -0.47
N ILE A 64 4.72 8.10 -0.02
CA ILE A 64 3.51 8.13 -0.83
C ILE A 64 3.08 9.57 -1.10
N ARG A 65 3.15 10.41 -0.08
CA ARG A 65 2.79 11.80 -0.27
C ARG A 65 3.69 12.47 -1.31
N GLU A 66 4.99 12.20 -1.23
CA GLU A 66 5.92 12.76 -2.19
C GLU A 66 5.64 12.23 -3.60
N PHE A 67 5.27 10.97 -3.68
CA PHE A 67 4.92 10.38 -4.96
C PHE A 67 3.71 11.06 -5.58
N GLU A 68 2.72 11.38 -4.75
CA GLU A 68 1.48 11.97 -5.25
C GLU A 68 1.63 13.45 -5.59
N GLU A 69 2.67 14.09 -5.10
CA GLU A 69 2.88 15.51 -5.37
C GLU A 69 3.57 15.79 -6.69
N HIS A 70 3.91 14.76 -7.42
CA HIS A 70 4.57 14.93 -8.72
C HIS A 70 3.59 15.08 -9.86
#